data_738bfcda82d5054e0e2c6c2dcec6534b
#
_entry.id   738bfcda82d5054e0e2c6c2dcec6534b
#
_cell.length_a   1.000
_cell.length_b   1.000
_cell.length_c   1.000
_cell.angle_alpha   90.00
_cell.angle_beta   90.00
_cell.angle_gamma   90.00
#
_symmetry.space_group_name_H-M   'P 1'
#
loop_
_entity.id
_entity.type
_entity.pdbx_description
1 polymer ?
#
loop_
_entity_poly.entity_id
_entity_poly.type
_entity_poly.pdbx_seq_one_letter_code
_entity_poly.pdbx_strand_id
1 'polypeptide(L)'
;MKKKRVAVLVLTMAMLAGEAMGAAGCGAKETQTEQAAEGTEETEAETEVCKVTFYDSDGKTVLSETEVKNGEQLEEYIPEKDGYTFAGWFATPQMSHRFDFAQEITGDTELFAGFVSYVEDIRSFAIVGSGTSPALLESNWGANIGEMQTMTKEDTEGANIYTITLDLEEGDEFQFAINSSWNDQRGYGYLDSIAKDGKEYFKNSGSLGDAGTKRSNIKCAIAGNYTFTLTTYPGEDQYETDNSNYTEENKEAFNINPYDVISWTYNGESTSGTEEKQVDYYIKGAKITDWKDVYSDETKFTEENGVYTLTVTLEEGDEFMFTSLVTVGENESVGNEYIRYTNIDKDDTESLSFVTGTESANLVAAKSGSYTFTYDPETTILTVSCQ
;
A
#
# COMPACT_ATOMS: atom_id res chain seq x y z
N MET A 1 12.88 -44.79 -11.26
CA MET A 1 12.54 -43.40 -11.58
C MET A 1 13.59 -42.50 -10.92
N LYS A 2 14.35 -41.73 -11.69
CA LYS A 2 15.48 -40.95 -11.16
C LYS A 2 14.94 -39.60 -10.71
N LYS A 3 15.02 -39.29 -9.40
CA LYS A 3 14.69 -37.97 -8.84
C LYS A 3 15.73 -36.97 -9.34
N LYS A 4 15.30 -35.94 -10.10
CA LYS A 4 16.12 -34.78 -10.43
C LYS A 4 16.00 -33.80 -9.28
N ARG A 5 17.11 -33.52 -8.63
CA ARG A 5 17.24 -32.47 -7.65
C ARG A 5 17.38 -31.14 -8.41
N VAL A 6 16.49 -30.19 -8.15
CA VAL A 6 16.64 -28.79 -8.59
C VAL A 6 17.47 -28.08 -7.53
N ALA A 7 18.65 -27.64 -7.90
CA ALA A 7 19.48 -26.81 -7.06
C ALA A 7 19.11 -25.34 -7.31
N VAL A 8 18.64 -24.67 -6.31
CA VAL A 8 18.47 -23.19 -6.31
C VAL A 8 19.86 -22.58 -6.16
N LEU A 9 20.27 -21.83 -7.15
CA LEU A 9 21.55 -21.13 -7.17
C LEU A 9 21.38 -19.77 -6.44
N VAL A 10 21.88 -19.69 -5.23
CA VAL A 10 22.00 -18.41 -4.51
C VAL A 10 23.23 -17.68 -5.05
N LEU A 11 23.01 -16.53 -5.67
CA LEU A 11 24.05 -15.66 -6.19
C LEU A 11 24.47 -14.67 -5.09
N THR A 12 25.53 -14.97 -4.36
CA THR A 12 26.17 -14.05 -3.42
C THR A 12 27.04 -13.06 -4.20
N MET A 13 26.67 -11.78 -4.21
CA MET A 13 27.54 -10.69 -4.64
C MET A 13 28.43 -10.24 -3.48
N ALA A 14 29.72 -10.53 -3.59
CA ALA A 14 30.75 -9.95 -2.74
C ALA A 14 31.08 -8.53 -3.19
N MET A 15 30.88 -7.51 -2.36
CA MET A 15 31.41 -6.17 -2.58
C MET A 15 32.85 -6.08 -2.10
N LEU A 16 33.74 -5.75 -3.02
CA LEU A 16 35.13 -5.38 -2.76
C LEU A 16 35.23 -3.95 -2.24
N ALA A 17 35.80 -3.79 -1.06
CA ALA A 17 36.23 -2.51 -0.52
C ALA A 17 37.46 -2.02 -1.27
N GLY A 18 37.38 -0.82 -1.82
CA GLY A 18 38.51 -0.11 -2.44
C GLY A 18 39.14 0.86 -1.45
N GLU A 19 40.38 0.60 -1.08
CA GLU A 19 41.23 1.53 -0.34
C GLU A 19 41.73 2.64 -1.26
N ALA A 20 41.68 3.88 -0.81
CA ALA A 20 42.41 5.00 -1.42
C ALA A 20 43.32 5.64 -0.39
N MET A 21 44.61 5.42 -0.55
CA MET A 21 45.69 6.15 0.10
C MET A 21 45.83 7.56 -0.48
N GLY A 22 46.07 8.52 0.42
CA GLY A 22 46.54 9.85 0.02
C GLY A 22 47.46 10.43 1.06
N ALA A 23 48.71 10.54 0.74
CA ALA A 23 49.80 10.93 1.58
C ALA A 23 50.08 12.43 1.60
N ALA A 24 50.81 12.83 2.66
CA ALA A 24 51.87 13.81 2.77
C ALA A 24 51.59 15.23 3.26
N GLY A 25 52.37 15.61 4.26
CA GLY A 25 52.82 16.97 4.50
C GLY A 25 53.23 17.36 5.90
N CYS A 26 54.47 17.07 6.23
CA CYS A 26 55.46 17.69 7.10
C CYS A 26 55.14 18.87 8.03
N GLY A 27 55.76 18.80 9.26
CA GLY A 27 56.28 20.00 9.93
C GLY A 27 56.41 19.90 11.46
N ALA A 28 57.62 19.68 11.92
CA ALA A 28 58.19 19.50 13.24
C ALA A 28 57.81 20.48 14.38
N LYS A 29 57.79 20.10 15.67
CA LYS A 29 58.92 20.20 16.62
C LYS A 29 58.48 19.78 18.06
N GLU A 30 59.44 19.12 18.71
CA GLU A 30 59.42 18.55 20.05
C GLU A 30 58.94 19.46 21.20
N THR A 31 58.29 18.85 22.19
CA THR A 31 58.72 18.98 23.59
C THR A 31 58.20 17.76 24.40
N GLN A 32 59.11 17.04 25.06
CA GLN A 32 58.85 15.94 25.95
C GLN A 32 58.20 16.42 27.24
N THR A 33 57.18 15.68 27.70
CA THR A 33 56.93 15.54 29.15
C THR A 33 56.34 14.15 29.36
N GLU A 34 57.07 13.33 30.11
CA GLU A 34 56.62 12.05 30.64
C GLU A 34 55.41 12.25 31.58
N GLN A 35 54.33 11.50 31.37
CA GLN A 35 53.47 11.08 32.47
C GLN A 35 52.68 9.83 32.11
N ALA A 36 52.90 8.80 32.94
CA ALA A 36 52.05 7.69 33.33
C ALA A 36 51.05 7.11 32.34
N ALA A 37 51.28 5.85 31.96
CA ALA A 37 50.31 4.94 31.35
C ALA A 37 49.20 4.65 32.39
N GLU A 38 48.02 5.21 32.17
CA GLU A 38 46.77 4.64 32.61
C GLU A 38 46.22 3.78 31.47
N GLY A 39 46.17 2.47 31.69
CA GLY A 39 45.54 1.53 30.80
C GLY A 39 44.04 1.84 30.72
N THR A 40 43.58 2.36 29.58
CA THR A 40 42.17 2.35 29.23
C THR A 40 41.85 0.90 28.87
N GLU A 41 41.25 0.15 29.78
CA GLU A 41 40.47 -1.04 29.42
C GLU A 41 39.37 -0.56 28.49
N GLU A 42 39.49 -0.86 27.19
CA GLU A 42 38.34 -0.88 26.28
C GLU A 42 37.40 -1.93 26.86
N THR A 43 36.38 -1.49 27.57
CA THR A 43 35.18 -2.28 27.81
C THR A 43 34.56 -2.53 26.45
N GLU A 44 34.78 -3.71 25.87
CA GLU A 44 33.92 -4.22 24.81
C GLU A 44 32.48 -4.12 25.35
N ALA A 45 31.68 -3.25 24.77
CA ALA A 45 30.27 -3.21 25.05
C ALA A 45 29.74 -4.59 24.66
N GLU A 46 29.27 -5.38 25.63
CA GLU A 46 28.55 -6.62 25.33
C GLU A 46 27.40 -6.28 24.40
N THR A 47 27.51 -6.73 23.16
CA THR A 47 26.45 -6.56 22.16
C THR A 47 25.30 -7.42 22.66
N GLU A 48 24.19 -6.79 23.05
CA GLU A 48 22.99 -7.48 23.50
C GLU A 48 22.48 -8.35 22.34
N VAL A 49 22.30 -9.63 22.61
CA VAL A 49 21.76 -10.58 21.63
C VAL A 49 20.35 -10.98 22.03
N CYS A 50 19.47 -11.08 21.04
CA CYS A 50 18.09 -11.53 21.18
C CYS A 50 17.98 -12.98 20.73
N LYS A 51 17.30 -13.81 21.48
CA LYS A 51 17.01 -15.19 21.12
C LYS A 51 15.80 -15.23 20.22
N VAL A 52 15.89 -15.95 19.09
CA VAL A 52 14.75 -16.24 18.22
C VAL A 52 14.48 -17.73 18.24
N THR A 53 13.24 -18.11 18.56
CA THR A 53 12.80 -19.52 18.62
C THR A 53 11.75 -19.76 17.54
N PHE A 54 12.01 -20.73 16.69
CA PHE A 54 11.11 -21.14 15.62
C PHE A 54 10.33 -22.40 16.04
N TYR A 55 9.02 -22.26 16.14
CA TYR A 55 8.11 -23.37 16.51
C TYR A 55 7.39 -23.94 15.29
N ASP A 56 7.04 -25.23 15.36
CA ASP A 56 6.04 -25.83 14.46
C ASP A 56 4.66 -25.21 14.70
N SER A 57 3.74 -25.46 13.80
CA SER A 57 2.33 -25.03 13.88
C SER A 57 1.58 -25.48 15.15
N ASP A 58 2.12 -26.45 15.89
CA ASP A 58 1.56 -26.85 17.20
C ASP A 58 1.89 -25.89 18.35
N GLY A 59 2.77 -24.90 18.09
CA GLY A 59 3.21 -23.90 19.07
C GLY A 59 4.03 -24.47 20.23
N LYS A 60 4.58 -25.68 20.08
CA LYS A 60 5.29 -26.39 21.15
C LYS A 60 6.58 -27.06 20.68
N THR A 61 6.55 -27.62 19.49
CA THR A 61 7.72 -28.30 18.92
C THR A 61 8.69 -27.25 18.38
N VAL A 62 9.90 -27.17 18.96
CA VAL A 62 10.94 -26.28 18.47
C VAL A 62 11.57 -26.86 17.23
N LEU A 63 11.53 -26.13 16.11
CA LEU A 63 12.15 -26.49 14.84
C LEU A 63 13.60 -25.97 14.76
N SER A 64 13.85 -24.76 15.26
CA SER A 64 15.20 -24.17 15.30
C SER A 64 15.27 -23.07 16.37
N GLU A 65 16.48 -22.74 16.76
CA GLU A 65 16.79 -21.59 17.61
C GLU A 65 18.01 -20.86 17.01
N THR A 66 18.02 -19.55 17.08
CA THR A 66 19.15 -18.72 16.65
C THR A 66 19.28 -17.51 17.56
N GLU A 67 20.42 -16.85 17.49
CA GLU A 67 20.69 -15.58 18.17
C GLU A 67 20.94 -14.50 17.12
N VAL A 68 20.35 -13.33 17.33
CA VAL A 68 20.47 -12.15 16.48
C VAL A 68 20.91 -10.98 17.35
N LYS A 69 21.82 -10.14 16.87
CA LYS A 69 22.18 -8.95 17.61
C LYS A 69 21.01 -7.96 17.64
N ASN A 70 20.83 -7.33 18.79
CA ASN A 70 19.79 -6.32 18.96
C ASN A 70 19.94 -5.22 17.91
N GLY A 71 18.86 -4.98 17.14
CA GLY A 71 18.81 -4.04 16.01
C GLY A 71 19.24 -4.60 14.66
N GLU A 72 19.59 -5.89 14.57
CA GLU A 72 19.84 -6.54 13.27
C GLU A 72 18.57 -7.27 12.75
N GLN A 73 18.53 -7.50 11.45
CA GLN A 73 17.45 -8.27 10.80
C GLN A 73 17.70 -9.78 10.98
N LEU A 74 16.62 -10.54 11.03
CA LEU A 74 16.64 -11.99 11.10
C LEU A 74 16.75 -12.60 9.71
N GLU A 75 17.65 -13.56 9.52
CA GLU A 75 17.66 -14.39 8.30
C GLU A 75 16.53 -15.41 8.33
N GLU A 76 15.78 -15.52 7.23
CA GLU A 76 14.66 -16.44 7.13
C GLU A 76 15.13 -17.91 7.12
N TYR A 77 14.62 -18.70 8.05
CA TYR A 77 14.75 -20.15 8.07
C TYR A 77 13.53 -20.78 7.40
N ILE A 78 13.74 -21.63 6.39
CA ILE A 78 12.67 -22.34 5.67
C ILE A 78 12.65 -23.80 6.12
N PRO A 79 11.67 -24.22 6.95
CA PRO A 79 11.56 -25.61 7.40
C PRO A 79 10.87 -26.49 6.35
N GLU A 80 11.18 -27.80 6.40
CA GLU A 80 10.50 -28.81 5.59
C GLU A 80 9.62 -29.70 6.48
N LYS A 81 8.41 -30.03 6.00
CA LYS A 81 7.50 -30.97 6.64
C LYS A 81 6.84 -31.87 5.60
N ASP A 82 6.98 -33.18 5.77
CA ASP A 82 6.46 -34.16 4.80
C ASP A 82 4.95 -34.01 4.59
N GLY A 83 4.54 -33.80 3.32
CA GLY A 83 3.14 -33.66 2.93
C GLY A 83 2.54 -32.28 3.14
N TYR A 84 3.34 -31.30 3.55
CA TYR A 84 2.91 -29.92 3.76
C TYR A 84 3.76 -28.93 2.95
N THR A 85 3.14 -27.81 2.60
CA THR A 85 3.83 -26.64 2.06
C THR A 85 4.05 -25.65 3.20
N PHE A 86 5.26 -25.12 3.30
CA PHE A 86 5.55 -24.02 4.21
C PHE A 86 4.94 -22.72 3.67
N ALA A 87 4.06 -22.09 4.45
CA ALA A 87 3.31 -20.92 4.06
C ALA A 87 3.81 -19.64 4.74
N GLY A 88 4.93 -19.69 5.49
CA GLY A 88 5.58 -18.57 6.12
C GLY A 88 5.61 -18.63 7.65
N TRP A 89 6.27 -17.66 8.24
CA TRP A 89 6.37 -17.48 9.69
C TRP A 89 5.36 -16.48 10.20
N PHE A 90 4.84 -16.72 11.40
CA PHE A 90 3.84 -15.90 12.06
C PHE A 90 4.29 -15.52 13.47
N ALA A 91 3.94 -14.30 13.88
CA ALA A 91 4.29 -13.76 15.21
C ALA A 91 3.40 -14.33 16.33
N THR A 92 2.34 -15.04 15.99
CA THR A 92 1.41 -15.62 16.97
C THR A 92 1.01 -17.04 16.57
N PRO A 93 0.72 -17.93 17.54
CA PRO A 93 0.29 -19.29 17.24
C PRO A 93 -1.11 -19.37 16.57
N GLN A 94 -1.87 -18.26 16.53
CA GLN A 94 -3.13 -18.13 15.80
C GLN A 94 -2.93 -17.78 14.32
N MET A 95 -1.69 -17.67 13.85
CA MET A 95 -1.32 -17.33 12.46
C MET A 95 -1.97 -16.01 11.96
N SER A 96 -2.30 -15.10 12.87
CA SER A 96 -3.02 -13.86 12.54
C SER A 96 -2.13 -12.76 11.95
N HIS A 97 -0.82 -12.82 12.23
CA HIS A 97 0.15 -11.81 11.81
C HIS A 97 1.38 -12.50 11.24
N ARG A 98 1.58 -12.37 9.93
CA ARG A 98 2.80 -12.81 9.27
C ARG A 98 3.98 -12.00 9.77
N PHE A 99 5.10 -12.66 10.02
CA PHE A 99 6.32 -11.99 10.46
C PHE A 99 7.02 -11.32 9.26
N ASP A 100 7.39 -10.06 9.42
CA ASP A 100 8.13 -9.29 8.42
C ASP A 100 9.64 -9.39 8.72
N PHE A 101 10.38 -10.10 7.88
CA PHE A 101 11.83 -10.27 8.01
C PHE A 101 12.64 -8.99 7.69
N ALA A 102 11.99 -7.95 7.14
CA ALA A 102 12.65 -6.66 6.93
C ALA A 102 12.74 -5.83 8.22
N GLN A 103 12.01 -6.20 9.29
CA GLN A 103 12.08 -5.53 10.57
C GLN A 103 13.34 -5.94 11.39
N GLU A 104 13.82 -5.04 12.22
CA GLU A 104 14.91 -5.29 13.17
C GLU A 104 14.40 -6.08 14.39
N ILE A 105 15.23 -7.01 14.89
CA ILE A 105 14.96 -7.75 16.11
C ILE A 105 15.44 -6.93 17.32
N THR A 106 14.51 -6.53 18.19
CA THR A 106 14.78 -5.70 19.36
C THR A 106 14.53 -6.41 20.69
N GLY A 107 14.27 -7.71 20.67
CA GLY A 107 14.03 -8.54 21.85
C GLY A 107 13.84 -10.01 21.48
N ASP A 108 13.77 -10.87 22.48
CA ASP A 108 13.50 -12.29 22.28
C ASP A 108 12.20 -12.47 21.49
N THR A 109 12.24 -13.30 20.46
CA THR A 109 11.17 -13.44 19.48
C THR A 109 10.79 -14.91 19.30
N GLU A 110 9.49 -15.18 19.27
CA GLU A 110 8.93 -16.51 18.98
C GLU A 110 8.20 -16.45 17.64
N LEU A 111 8.50 -17.39 16.75
CA LEU A 111 7.89 -17.50 15.42
C LEU A 111 7.26 -18.87 15.24
N PHE A 112 6.09 -18.90 14.61
CA PHE A 112 5.27 -20.08 14.44
C PHE A 112 5.14 -20.41 12.95
N ALA A 113 5.50 -21.64 12.57
CA ALA A 113 5.45 -22.08 11.19
C ALA A 113 4.01 -22.28 10.70
N GLY A 114 3.66 -21.64 9.60
CA GLY A 114 2.47 -21.99 8.83
C GLY A 114 2.74 -23.17 7.93
N PHE A 115 2.13 -24.32 8.20
CA PHE A 115 2.18 -25.49 7.33
C PHE A 115 0.79 -25.82 6.83
N VAL A 116 0.61 -25.85 5.52
CA VAL A 116 -0.68 -26.09 4.86
C VAL A 116 -0.58 -27.27 3.89
N SER A 117 -1.67 -28.02 3.73
CA SER A 117 -1.76 -29.02 2.67
C SER A 117 -2.00 -28.31 1.34
N TYR A 118 -1.29 -28.74 0.30
CA TYR A 118 -1.53 -28.21 -1.04
C TYR A 118 -2.94 -28.55 -1.53
N VAL A 119 -3.67 -27.51 -1.92
CA VAL A 119 -4.94 -27.59 -2.65
C VAL A 119 -4.80 -26.71 -3.88
N GLU A 120 -5.15 -27.25 -5.06
CA GLU A 120 -5.08 -26.47 -6.30
C GLU A 120 -6.07 -25.30 -6.27
N ASP A 121 -5.58 -24.09 -6.55
CA ASP A 121 -6.42 -22.91 -6.71
C ASP A 121 -6.90 -22.80 -8.16
N ILE A 122 -8.21 -22.83 -8.33
CA ILE A 122 -8.88 -22.70 -9.65
C ILE A 122 -9.42 -21.29 -9.89
N ARG A 123 -9.23 -20.36 -8.94
CA ARG A 123 -9.69 -18.97 -9.04
C ARG A 123 -8.81 -18.19 -10.01
N SER A 124 -9.32 -17.09 -10.51
CA SER A 124 -8.56 -16.07 -11.22
C SER A 124 -8.39 -14.85 -10.31
N PHE A 125 -7.34 -14.08 -10.54
CA PHE A 125 -7.06 -12.86 -9.80
C PHE A 125 -6.78 -11.72 -10.76
N ALA A 126 -7.21 -10.53 -10.38
CA ALA A 126 -6.95 -9.32 -11.13
C ALA A 126 -6.63 -8.17 -10.17
N ILE A 127 -5.73 -7.27 -10.58
CA ILE A 127 -5.56 -6.00 -9.90
C ILE A 127 -6.77 -5.12 -10.25
N VAL A 128 -7.38 -4.52 -9.24
CA VAL A 128 -8.49 -3.58 -9.37
C VAL A 128 -8.19 -2.35 -8.54
N GLY A 129 -8.49 -1.21 -9.09
CA GLY A 129 -8.16 0.04 -8.43
C GLY A 129 -8.49 1.25 -9.27
N SER A 130 -8.01 2.39 -8.82
CA SER A 130 -8.11 3.65 -9.55
C SER A 130 -6.80 4.41 -9.38
N GLY A 131 -6.43 5.13 -10.40
CA GLY A 131 -5.20 5.90 -10.42
C GLY A 131 -4.92 6.48 -11.78
N THR A 132 -3.66 6.79 -12.03
CA THR A 132 -3.20 7.40 -13.28
C THR A 132 -2.31 6.48 -14.10
N SER A 133 -1.87 5.35 -13.54
CA SER A 133 -1.23 4.31 -14.33
C SER A 133 -2.21 3.65 -15.30
N PRO A 134 -1.77 3.20 -16.48
CA PRO A 134 -2.67 2.67 -17.51
C PRO A 134 -3.60 1.57 -17.02
N ALA A 135 -3.07 0.59 -16.29
CA ALA A 135 -3.85 -0.54 -15.80
C ALA A 135 -4.95 -0.12 -14.81
N LEU A 136 -4.67 0.83 -13.90
CA LEU A 136 -5.63 1.28 -12.90
C LEU A 136 -6.60 2.32 -13.45
N LEU A 137 -6.15 3.16 -14.36
CA LEU A 137 -7.01 4.10 -15.09
C LEU A 137 -8.10 3.32 -15.86
N GLU A 138 -7.72 2.26 -16.60
CA GLU A 138 -8.67 1.41 -17.30
C GLU A 138 -9.53 0.60 -16.34
N SER A 139 -8.94 0.06 -15.26
CA SER A 139 -9.67 -0.73 -14.27
C SER A 139 -10.83 0.04 -13.65
N ASN A 140 -10.60 1.31 -13.29
CA ASN A 140 -11.58 2.16 -12.63
C ASN A 140 -12.40 1.40 -11.56
N TRP A 141 -11.71 0.90 -10.54
CA TRP A 141 -12.28 0.08 -9.46
C TRP A 141 -12.99 -1.20 -9.94
N GLY A 142 -12.45 -1.83 -10.99
CA GLY A 142 -12.96 -3.09 -11.51
C GLY A 142 -14.17 -2.94 -12.46
N ALA A 143 -14.46 -1.71 -12.91
CA ALA A 143 -15.44 -1.49 -13.97
C ALA A 143 -15.01 -2.17 -15.28
N ASN A 144 -13.69 -2.21 -15.54
CA ASN A 144 -13.08 -2.92 -16.64
C ASN A 144 -11.96 -3.82 -16.09
N ILE A 145 -12.01 -5.11 -16.45
CA ILE A 145 -10.97 -6.09 -16.17
C ILE A 145 -10.63 -6.80 -17.47
N GLY A 146 -9.43 -6.53 -17.98
CA GLY A 146 -8.89 -7.09 -19.21
C GLY A 146 -7.52 -7.77 -18.97
N GLU A 147 -6.75 -7.88 -20.04
CA GLU A 147 -5.41 -8.51 -19.98
C GLU A 147 -4.44 -7.74 -19.09
N MET A 148 -4.50 -6.40 -19.08
CA MET A 148 -3.63 -5.55 -18.27
C MET A 148 -3.88 -5.69 -16.76
N GLN A 149 -5.08 -6.11 -16.36
CA GLN A 149 -5.45 -6.26 -14.96
C GLN A 149 -5.34 -7.70 -14.48
N THR A 150 -5.43 -8.68 -15.39
CA THR A 150 -5.50 -10.10 -15.03
C THR A 150 -4.12 -10.67 -14.69
N MET A 151 -4.00 -11.30 -13.54
CA MET A 151 -2.79 -12.01 -13.13
C MET A 151 -2.63 -13.33 -13.91
N THR A 152 -1.41 -13.65 -14.24
CA THR A 152 -1.06 -14.95 -14.86
C THR A 152 -0.81 -15.98 -13.78
N LYS A 153 -1.48 -17.14 -13.83
CA LYS A 153 -1.17 -18.27 -12.98
C LYS A 153 0.07 -18.98 -13.53
N GLU A 154 1.08 -19.15 -12.68
CA GLU A 154 2.31 -19.87 -13.02
C GLU A 154 2.08 -21.38 -13.00
N ASP A 155 2.71 -22.11 -13.92
CA ASP A 155 2.73 -23.58 -13.94
C ASP A 155 3.79 -24.11 -12.95
N THR A 156 3.46 -24.04 -11.66
CA THR A 156 4.35 -24.44 -10.56
C THR A 156 3.78 -25.65 -9.83
N GLU A 157 4.52 -26.76 -9.81
CA GLU A 157 4.10 -27.96 -9.10
C GLU A 157 4.05 -27.72 -7.59
N GLY A 158 2.89 -27.94 -6.97
CA GLY A 158 2.71 -27.88 -5.51
C GLY A 158 2.61 -26.47 -4.93
N ALA A 159 2.43 -25.44 -5.77
CA ALA A 159 2.18 -24.09 -5.32
C ALA A 159 1.17 -23.38 -6.23
N ASN A 160 0.38 -22.44 -5.67
CA ASN A 160 -0.51 -21.58 -6.42
C ASN A 160 0.11 -20.18 -6.46
N ILE A 161 0.73 -19.85 -7.56
CA ILE A 161 1.45 -18.59 -7.76
C ILE A 161 0.80 -17.84 -8.92
N TYR A 162 0.49 -16.58 -8.69
CA TYR A 162 -0.07 -15.65 -9.68
C TYR A 162 0.83 -14.43 -9.78
N THR A 163 1.15 -14.01 -11.00
CA THR A 163 2.04 -12.87 -11.23
C THR A 163 1.38 -11.83 -12.12
N ILE A 164 1.74 -10.57 -11.89
CA ILE A 164 1.44 -9.46 -12.78
C ILE A 164 2.59 -8.44 -12.72
N THR A 165 2.98 -7.93 -13.88
CA THR A 165 3.95 -6.83 -13.98
C THR A 165 3.28 -5.64 -14.60
N LEU A 166 3.34 -4.49 -13.93
CA LEU A 166 2.71 -3.24 -14.39
C LEU A 166 3.44 -2.03 -13.86
N ASP A 167 3.20 -0.91 -14.49
CA ASP A 167 3.63 0.39 -14.01
C ASP A 167 2.58 0.94 -13.04
N LEU A 168 3.04 1.58 -11.94
CA LEU A 168 2.23 2.31 -10.99
C LEU A 168 2.75 3.73 -10.83
N GLU A 169 1.85 4.67 -10.62
CA GLU A 169 2.14 6.05 -10.31
C GLU A 169 1.95 6.34 -8.82
N GLU A 170 2.63 7.36 -8.30
CA GLU A 170 2.44 7.78 -6.92
C GLU A 170 0.98 8.22 -6.69
N GLY A 171 0.37 7.65 -5.67
CA GLY A 171 -1.02 7.90 -5.33
C GLY A 171 -2.01 6.88 -5.88
N ASP A 172 -1.61 6.00 -6.79
CA ASP A 172 -2.44 4.89 -7.28
C ASP A 172 -2.92 4.00 -6.13
N GLU A 173 -4.21 3.65 -6.13
CA GLU A 173 -4.83 2.81 -5.10
C GLU A 173 -5.44 1.56 -5.70
N PHE A 174 -5.15 0.39 -5.10
CA PHE A 174 -5.57 -0.89 -5.67
C PHE A 174 -5.70 -2.00 -4.62
N GLN A 175 -6.29 -3.12 -5.07
CA GLN A 175 -6.35 -4.42 -4.41
C GLN A 175 -6.29 -5.52 -5.47
N PHE A 176 -6.19 -6.78 -5.03
CA PHE A 176 -6.31 -7.95 -5.89
C PHE A 176 -7.66 -8.61 -5.67
N ALA A 177 -8.54 -8.53 -6.66
CA ALA A 177 -9.88 -9.10 -6.63
C ALA A 177 -9.87 -10.55 -7.12
N ILE A 178 -10.69 -11.39 -6.50
CA ILE A 178 -10.86 -12.80 -6.85
C ILE A 178 -12.02 -12.94 -7.83
N ASN A 179 -11.80 -13.67 -8.93
CA ASN A 179 -12.81 -13.92 -9.97
C ASN A 179 -13.52 -12.65 -10.44
N SER A 180 -12.79 -11.54 -10.53
CA SER A 180 -13.33 -10.22 -10.89
C SER A 180 -14.48 -9.76 -9.97
N SER A 181 -14.39 -10.09 -8.68
CA SER A 181 -15.42 -9.82 -7.69
C SER A 181 -14.86 -9.12 -6.45
N TRP A 182 -15.65 -8.19 -5.90
CA TRP A 182 -15.36 -7.53 -4.63
C TRP A 182 -15.75 -8.36 -3.39
N ASN A 183 -16.18 -9.59 -3.55
CA ASN A 183 -16.61 -10.44 -2.44
C ASN A 183 -15.42 -11.03 -1.67
N ASP A 184 -14.27 -11.18 -2.29
CA ASP A 184 -13.06 -11.68 -1.65
C ASP A 184 -11.85 -10.98 -2.26
N GLN A 185 -11.19 -10.11 -1.51
CA GLN A 185 -10.04 -9.32 -1.98
C GLN A 185 -8.81 -9.59 -1.15
N ARG A 186 -7.65 -9.33 -1.78
CA ARG A 186 -6.36 -9.29 -1.12
C ARG A 186 -5.79 -7.88 -1.22
N GLY A 187 -5.74 -7.18 -0.10
CA GLY A 187 -5.29 -5.79 -0.01
C GLY A 187 -4.02 -5.62 0.80
N TYR A 188 -3.89 -4.46 1.44
CA TYR A 188 -2.68 -4.02 2.13
C TYR A 188 -2.12 -5.02 3.16
N GLY A 189 -2.99 -5.64 3.96
CA GLY A 189 -2.54 -6.58 5.00
C GLY A 189 -2.06 -7.94 4.48
N TYR A 190 -2.10 -8.16 3.17
CA TYR A 190 -1.51 -9.35 2.53
C TYR A 190 -0.11 -9.10 1.98
N LEU A 191 0.37 -7.85 1.96
CA LEU A 191 1.75 -7.57 1.56
C LEU A 191 2.72 -8.20 2.57
N ASP A 192 3.74 -8.88 2.06
CA ASP A 192 4.83 -9.44 2.87
C ASP A 192 5.72 -8.35 3.45
N SER A 193 5.88 -7.25 2.73
CA SER A 193 6.56 -6.04 3.17
C SER A 193 5.98 -4.81 2.47
N ILE A 194 6.07 -3.65 3.13
CA ILE A 194 5.69 -2.36 2.56
C ILE A 194 6.90 -1.49 2.21
N ALA A 195 8.08 -1.92 2.64
CA ALA A 195 9.32 -1.15 2.51
C ALA A 195 10.46 -2.05 2.01
N LYS A 196 11.44 -1.44 1.35
CA LYS A 196 12.67 -2.06 0.90
C LYS A 196 13.80 -1.04 0.91
N ASP A 197 14.98 -1.45 1.38
CA ASP A 197 16.16 -0.58 1.44
C ASP A 197 15.91 0.75 2.19
N GLY A 198 15.10 0.70 3.26
CA GLY A 198 14.75 1.85 4.09
C GLY A 198 13.76 2.83 3.45
N LYS A 199 13.13 2.47 2.34
CA LYS A 199 12.10 3.27 1.66
C LYS A 199 10.74 2.57 1.74
N GLU A 200 9.70 3.32 2.05
CA GLU A 200 8.32 2.85 2.03
C GLU A 200 7.75 2.99 0.62
N TYR A 201 7.34 1.87 0.03
CA TYR A 201 6.80 1.80 -1.33
C TYR A 201 5.29 1.76 -1.35
N PHE A 202 4.67 1.25 -0.30
CA PHE A 202 3.22 1.11 -0.20
C PHE A 202 2.70 1.62 1.14
N LYS A 203 1.50 2.24 1.10
CA LYS A 203 0.78 2.76 2.27
C LYS A 203 -0.61 2.16 2.35
N ASN A 204 -1.13 2.08 3.56
CA ASN A 204 -2.53 1.78 3.78
C ASN A 204 -3.38 3.04 3.53
N SER A 205 -4.30 3.00 2.58
CA SER A 205 -5.21 4.12 2.31
C SER A 205 -6.61 3.93 2.93
N GLY A 206 -6.84 2.82 3.60
CA GLY A 206 -8.13 2.52 4.24
C GLY A 206 -9.18 2.02 3.24
N SER A 207 -10.37 2.49 3.34
CA SER A 207 -11.60 2.41 2.53
C SER A 207 -12.55 1.22 2.76
N LEU A 208 -12.12 0.03 3.12
CA LEU A 208 -13.03 -1.11 3.34
C LEU A 208 -12.94 -1.71 4.75
N GLY A 209 -12.43 -0.95 5.69
CA GLY A 209 -12.27 -1.39 7.05
C GLY A 209 -11.30 -0.49 7.81
N ASP A 210 -10.98 -0.86 9.03
CA ASP A 210 -10.02 -0.14 9.84
C ASP A 210 -8.62 -0.21 9.23
N ALA A 211 -7.82 0.82 9.48
CA ALA A 211 -6.41 0.84 9.12
C ALA A 211 -5.72 -0.42 9.66
N GLY A 212 -5.09 -1.19 8.78
CA GLY A 212 -4.47 -2.46 9.13
C GLY A 212 -5.29 -3.70 8.83
N THR A 213 -6.50 -3.58 8.31
CA THR A 213 -7.24 -4.74 7.82
C THR A 213 -6.59 -5.31 6.56
N LYS A 214 -6.64 -6.64 6.40
CA LYS A 214 -6.10 -7.31 5.20
C LYS A 214 -6.70 -6.79 3.90
N ARG A 215 -7.94 -6.28 3.93
CA ARG A 215 -8.70 -5.79 2.77
C ARG A 215 -8.63 -4.29 2.54
N SER A 216 -7.80 -3.55 3.29
CA SER A 216 -7.58 -2.14 3.01
C SER A 216 -6.89 -1.95 1.66
N ASN A 217 -7.15 -0.82 0.99
CA ASN A 217 -6.48 -0.51 -0.26
C ASN A 217 -4.97 -0.33 -0.06
N ILE A 218 -4.23 -0.79 -1.05
CA ILE A 218 -2.79 -0.53 -1.19
C ILE A 218 -2.65 0.78 -1.95
N LYS A 219 -1.92 1.74 -1.41
CA LYS A 219 -1.58 2.99 -2.08
C LYS A 219 -0.11 2.98 -2.47
N CYS A 220 0.18 3.21 -3.74
CA CYS A 220 1.53 3.36 -4.25
C CYS A 220 2.14 4.67 -3.71
N ALA A 221 3.31 4.60 -3.08
CA ALA A 221 4.03 5.75 -2.55
C ALA A 221 5.25 6.14 -3.40
N ILE A 222 5.72 5.24 -4.27
CA ILE A 222 6.85 5.49 -5.17
C ILE A 222 6.46 4.98 -6.55
N ALA A 223 6.41 5.87 -7.53
CA ALA A 223 6.13 5.51 -8.92
C ALA A 223 7.19 4.55 -9.49
N GLY A 224 6.78 3.62 -10.35
CA GLY A 224 7.71 2.71 -11.01
C GLY A 224 7.06 1.47 -11.59
N ASN A 225 7.90 0.60 -12.15
CA ASN A 225 7.48 -0.72 -12.64
C ASN A 225 7.58 -1.75 -11.52
N TYR A 226 6.51 -2.50 -11.32
CA TYR A 226 6.39 -3.50 -10.25
C TYR A 226 5.98 -4.84 -10.80
N THR A 227 6.58 -5.91 -10.26
CA THR A 227 6.07 -7.26 -10.41
C THR A 227 5.48 -7.69 -9.08
N PHE A 228 4.18 -7.98 -9.03
CA PHE A 228 3.51 -8.57 -7.88
C PHE A 228 3.37 -10.07 -8.06
N THR A 229 3.59 -10.79 -6.97
CA THR A 229 3.42 -12.24 -6.88
C THR A 229 2.44 -12.54 -5.75
N LEU A 230 1.27 -13.05 -6.08
CA LEU A 230 0.29 -13.54 -5.12
C LEU A 230 0.44 -15.04 -4.99
N THR A 231 0.76 -15.51 -3.78
CA THR A 231 0.74 -16.94 -3.44
C THR A 231 -0.50 -17.24 -2.63
N THR A 232 -1.27 -18.27 -3.03
CA THR A 232 -2.56 -18.58 -2.41
C THR A 232 -2.61 -19.98 -1.85
N TYR A 233 -3.40 -20.14 -0.78
CA TYR A 233 -3.59 -21.39 -0.05
C TYR A 233 -5.09 -21.67 0.13
N PRO A 234 -5.82 -22.02 -0.94
CA PRO A 234 -7.25 -22.30 -0.85
C PRO A 234 -7.52 -23.47 0.10
N GLY A 235 -8.60 -23.40 0.84
CA GLY A 235 -8.94 -24.38 1.88
C GLY A 235 -8.53 -23.97 3.30
N GLU A 236 -7.78 -22.90 3.45
CA GLU A 236 -7.43 -22.29 4.75
C GLU A 236 -8.28 -21.05 5.02
N ASP A 237 -9.49 -21.04 4.50
CA ASP A 237 -10.43 -19.93 4.65
C ASP A 237 -10.82 -19.76 6.13
N GLN A 238 -10.79 -18.51 6.57
CA GLN A 238 -11.26 -18.10 7.90
C GLN A 238 -12.18 -16.89 7.72
N TYR A 239 -13.27 -16.86 8.47
CA TYR A 239 -14.29 -15.82 8.35
C TYR A 239 -14.32 -14.94 9.58
N GLU A 240 -14.36 -13.61 9.40
CA GLU A 240 -14.51 -12.63 10.47
C GLU A 240 -15.94 -12.64 11.02
N THR A 241 -16.34 -13.72 11.68
CA THR A 241 -17.70 -13.92 12.20
C THR A 241 -18.09 -12.93 13.28
N ASP A 242 -17.12 -12.28 13.92
CA ASP A 242 -17.34 -11.28 14.97
C ASP A 242 -17.61 -9.87 14.38
N ASN A 243 -17.47 -9.69 13.06
CA ASN A 243 -17.78 -8.44 12.40
C ASN A 243 -19.29 -8.20 12.41
N SER A 244 -19.72 -7.01 12.85
CA SER A 244 -21.15 -6.65 12.97
C SER A 244 -21.93 -6.70 11.64
N ASN A 245 -21.21 -6.66 10.51
CA ASN A 245 -21.79 -6.71 9.17
C ASN A 245 -21.74 -8.13 8.56
N TYR A 246 -21.15 -9.11 9.27
CA TYR A 246 -21.08 -10.49 8.81
C TYR A 246 -22.47 -11.16 8.78
N THR A 247 -22.73 -11.88 7.70
CA THR A 247 -23.87 -12.82 7.58
C THR A 247 -23.40 -14.03 6.78
N GLU A 248 -24.05 -15.19 6.93
CA GLU A 248 -23.74 -16.37 6.13
C GLU A 248 -23.93 -16.16 4.61
N GLU A 249 -24.77 -15.19 4.22
CA GLU A 249 -25.01 -14.87 2.80
C GLU A 249 -23.88 -14.04 2.18
N ASN A 250 -23.21 -13.21 2.98
CA ASN A 250 -22.11 -12.36 2.54
C ASN A 250 -20.74 -12.79 3.08
N LYS A 251 -20.62 -14.02 3.60
CA LYS A 251 -19.41 -14.52 4.27
C LYS A 251 -18.12 -14.36 3.46
N GLU A 252 -18.19 -14.49 2.13
CA GLU A 252 -17.02 -14.34 1.27
C GLU A 252 -16.42 -12.93 1.31
N ALA A 253 -17.24 -11.92 1.61
CA ALA A 253 -16.75 -10.57 1.85
C ALA A 253 -15.96 -10.43 3.18
N PHE A 254 -16.02 -11.45 4.04
CA PHE A 254 -15.33 -11.51 5.32
C PHE A 254 -14.35 -12.68 5.41
N ASN A 255 -14.05 -13.32 4.28
CA ASN A 255 -13.05 -14.38 4.20
C ASN A 255 -11.65 -13.78 4.39
N ILE A 256 -10.93 -14.30 5.40
CA ILE A 256 -9.53 -13.99 5.63
C ILE A 256 -8.76 -15.30 5.52
N ASN A 257 -8.00 -15.48 4.45
CA ASN A 257 -7.04 -16.58 4.43
C ASN A 257 -5.73 -16.06 5.04
N PRO A 258 -5.30 -16.55 6.22
CA PRO A 258 -4.13 -16.01 6.91
C PRO A 258 -2.81 -16.31 6.20
N TYR A 259 -2.81 -17.30 5.30
CA TYR A 259 -1.59 -17.77 4.62
C TYR A 259 -1.37 -17.10 3.26
N ASP A 260 -2.41 -16.58 2.61
CA ASP A 260 -2.25 -15.86 1.36
C ASP A 260 -1.31 -14.69 1.54
N VAL A 261 -0.43 -14.46 0.57
CA VAL A 261 0.59 -13.42 0.64
C VAL A 261 0.85 -12.78 -0.71
N ILE A 262 1.07 -11.48 -0.69
CA ILE A 262 1.50 -10.70 -1.85
C ILE A 262 2.94 -10.27 -1.61
N SER A 263 3.87 -10.80 -2.41
CA SER A 263 5.23 -10.29 -2.50
C SER A 263 5.37 -9.39 -3.74
N TRP A 264 6.41 -8.56 -3.75
CA TRP A 264 6.61 -7.63 -4.84
C TRP A 264 8.09 -7.35 -5.12
N THR A 265 8.35 -6.97 -6.36
CA THR A 265 9.67 -6.51 -6.80
C THR A 265 9.52 -5.16 -7.48
N TYR A 266 10.33 -4.20 -7.09
CA TYR A 266 10.50 -2.94 -7.80
C TYR A 266 11.52 -3.14 -8.92
N ASN A 267 11.11 -2.97 -10.18
CA ASN A 267 11.93 -3.23 -11.36
C ASN A 267 12.66 -1.96 -11.87
N GLY A 268 12.39 -0.83 -11.23
CA GLY A 268 12.94 0.47 -11.64
C GLY A 268 11.85 1.49 -11.99
N GLU A 269 12.24 2.57 -12.64
CA GLU A 269 11.32 3.62 -13.09
C GLU A 269 10.25 3.06 -14.04
N SER A 270 9.07 3.67 -14.06
CA SER A 270 7.98 3.33 -14.97
C SER A 270 8.47 3.39 -16.42
N THR A 271 8.07 2.40 -17.22
CA THR A 271 8.36 2.34 -18.66
C THR A 271 7.20 2.84 -19.50
N SER A 272 6.01 2.98 -18.92
CA SER A 272 4.91 3.69 -19.56
C SER A 272 5.29 5.15 -19.65
N GLY A 273 5.32 5.67 -20.87
CA GLY A 273 5.66 7.08 -21.10
C GLY A 273 4.78 7.98 -20.21
N THR A 274 5.39 9.02 -19.65
CA THR A 274 4.65 10.03 -18.90
C THR A 274 3.70 10.75 -19.85
N GLU A 275 2.50 10.23 -19.99
CA GLU A 275 1.41 11.01 -20.56
C GLU A 275 1.04 12.11 -19.57
N GLU A 276 0.80 13.31 -20.06
CA GLU A 276 0.47 14.45 -19.21
C GLU A 276 -0.88 14.19 -18.52
N LYS A 277 -0.85 14.17 -17.20
CA LYS A 277 -2.07 14.04 -16.39
C LYS A 277 -2.75 15.38 -16.28
N GLN A 278 -3.99 15.46 -16.70
CA GLN A 278 -4.88 16.60 -16.47
C GLN A 278 -5.94 16.23 -15.44
N VAL A 279 -6.16 17.09 -14.46
CA VAL A 279 -7.26 16.94 -13.49
C VAL A 279 -8.19 18.13 -13.65
N ASP A 280 -9.43 17.87 -13.97
CA ASP A 280 -10.48 18.87 -14.04
C ASP A 280 -11.48 18.68 -12.89
N TYR A 281 -11.98 19.77 -12.34
CA TYR A 281 -12.95 19.74 -11.24
C TYR A 281 -14.32 20.19 -11.70
N TYR A 282 -15.38 19.56 -11.14
CA TYR A 282 -16.78 19.77 -11.53
C TYR A 282 -17.69 19.84 -10.29
N ILE A 283 -18.73 20.66 -10.34
CA ILE A 283 -19.76 20.67 -9.31
C ILE A 283 -20.81 19.59 -9.59
N LYS A 284 -21.23 18.89 -8.53
CA LYS A 284 -22.42 18.04 -8.54
C LYS A 284 -23.25 18.25 -7.28
N GLY A 285 -24.54 18.03 -7.39
CA GLY A 285 -25.43 18.21 -6.25
C GLY A 285 -26.87 17.81 -6.57
N ALA A 286 -27.71 17.82 -5.52
CA ALA A 286 -29.09 17.36 -5.62
C ALA A 286 -29.91 18.07 -6.70
N LYS A 287 -29.83 19.40 -6.79
CA LYS A 287 -30.56 20.19 -7.79
C LYS A 287 -29.74 20.51 -9.05
N ILE A 288 -28.41 20.34 -9.00
CA ILE A 288 -27.51 20.71 -10.09
C ILE A 288 -27.45 19.59 -11.11
N THR A 289 -27.17 18.35 -10.67
CA THR A 289 -26.93 17.19 -11.54
C THR A 289 -27.69 15.94 -11.11
N ASP A 290 -28.61 16.03 -10.11
CA ASP A 290 -29.25 14.89 -9.48
C ASP A 290 -28.20 13.87 -8.93
N TRP A 291 -27.13 14.40 -8.35
CA TRP A 291 -25.94 13.68 -7.87
C TRP A 291 -25.19 12.85 -8.91
N LYS A 292 -25.50 13.02 -10.20
CA LYS A 292 -24.78 12.36 -11.28
C LYS A 292 -23.50 13.10 -11.58
N ASP A 293 -22.49 12.36 -12.03
CA ASP A 293 -21.27 12.94 -12.55
C ASP A 293 -21.58 13.47 -13.97
N VAL A 294 -21.64 14.79 -14.09
CA VAL A 294 -21.86 15.52 -15.34
C VAL A 294 -20.66 16.38 -15.63
N TYR A 295 -19.90 16.01 -16.65
CA TYR A 295 -18.68 16.66 -17.07
C TYR A 295 -18.98 17.60 -18.24
N SER A 296 -19.44 18.80 -17.95
CA SER A 296 -19.77 19.82 -18.95
C SER A 296 -19.17 21.17 -18.57
N ASP A 297 -19.09 22.08 -19.55
CA ASP A 297 -18.55 23.42 -19.33
C ASP A 297 -19.32 24.22 -18.27
N GLU A 298 -20.63 23.94 -18.10
CA GLU A 298 -21.45 24.64 -17.09
C GLU A 298 -21.16 24.18 -15.66
N THR A 299 -20.58 22.96 -15.50
CA THR A 299 -20.26 22.38 -14.20
C THR A 299 -18.79 22.41 -13.88
N LYS A 300 -17.95 22.78 -14.86
CA LYS A 300 -16.48 22.72 -14.80
C LYS A 300 -15.87 23.96 -14.13
N PHE A 301 -14.86 23.76 -13.31
CA PHE A 301 -13.97 24.83 -12.87
C PHE A 301 -13.09 25.30 -14.03
N THR A 302 -12.80 26.58 -14.05
CA THR A 302 -11.76 27.16 -14.92
C THR A 302 -10.45 27.17 -14.17
N GLU A 303 -9.41 26.61 -14.77
CA GLU A 303 -8.04 26.61 -14.22
C GLU A 303 -7.27 27.83 -14.70
N GLU A 304 -6.60 28.52 -13.77
CA GLU A 304 -5.64 29.57 -14.07
C GLU A 304 -4.46 29.51 -13.08
N ASN A 305 -3.27 29.23 -13.57
CA ASN A 305 -2.02 29.12 -12.79
C ASN A 305 -2.10 28.10 -11.62
N GLY A 306 -2.71 26.95 -11.84
CA GLY A 306 -2.87 25.89 -10.85
C GLY A 306 -4.01 26.10 -9.87
N VAL A 307 -4.73 27.23 -9.97
CA VAL A 307 -5.90 27.53 -9.13
C VAL A 307 -7.18 27.37 -9.95
N TYR A 308 -8.16 26.72 -9.37
CA TYR A 308 -9.43 26.38 -10.01
C TYR A 308 -10.55 27.26 -9.50
N THR A 309 -11.31 27.89 -10.39
CA THR A 309 -12.41 28.80 -10.04
C THR A 309 -13.70 28.40 -10.75
N LEU A 310 -14.81 28.38 -10.01
CA LEU A 310 -16.18 28.16 -10.54
C LEU A 310 -17.12 29.22 -9.99
N THR A 311 -17.90 29.84 -10.88
CA THR A 311 -19.01 30.71 -10.47
C THR A 311 -20.33 30.08 -10.87
N VAL A 312 -21.24 29.92 -9.89
CA VAL A 312 -22.56 29.28 -10.10
C VAL A 312 -23.61 29.96 -9.23
N THR A 313 -24.86 30.01 -9.73
CA THR A 313 -26.00 30.49 -8.94
C THR A 313 -26.59 29.35 -8.14
N LEU A 314 -26.70 29.53 -6.82
CA LEU A 314 -27.30 28.57 -5.90
C LEU A 314 -28.46 29.19 -5.12
N GLU A 315 -29.41 28.37 -4.74
CA GLU A 315 -30.46 28.73 -3.81
C GLU A 315 -30.12 28.32 -2.38
N GLU A 316 -30.64 29.03 -1.39
CA GLU A 316 -30.51 28.64 0.02
C GLU A 316 -30.95 27.17 0.23
N GLY A 317 -30.11 26.38 0.87
CA GLY A 317 -30.33 24.96 1.13
C GLY A 317 -29.93 24.01 -0.02
N ASP A 318 -29.38 24.51 -1.13
CA ASP A 318 -28.83 23.64 -2.16
C ASP A 318 -27.64 22.85 -1.61
N GLU A 319 -27.72 21.52 -1.72
CA GLU A 319 -26.67 20.59 -1.28
C GLU A 319 -25.83 20.15 -2.48
N PHE A 320 -24.51 20.22 -2.35
CA PHE A 320 -23.56 19.94 -3.42
C PHE A 320 -22.19 19.53 -2.88
N MET A 321 -21.34 19.08 -3.77
CA MET A 321 -19.92 18.85 -3.61
C MET A 321 -19.22 19.00 -4.97
N PHE A 322 -17.89 18.90 -4.97
CA PHE A 322 -17.15 18.86 -6.23
C PHE A 322 -16.48 17.49 -6.38
N THR A 323 -16.33 17.08 -7.63
CA THR A 323 -15.69 15.83 -8.06
C THR A 323 -14.61 16.14 -9.08
N SER A 324 -13.62 15.27 -9.22
CA SER A 324 -12.58 15.40 -10.24
C SER A 324 -12.81 14.43 -11.41
N LEU A 325 -12.35 14.83 -12.58
CA LEU A 325 -12.14 13.99 -13.75
C LEU A 325 -10.66 13.99 -14.06
N VAL A 326 -10.08 12.81 -14.20
CA VAL A 326 -8.67 12.64 -14.55
C VAL A 326 -8.58 12.21 -16.01
N THR A 327 -7.80 12.96 -16.79
CA THR A 327 -7.48 12.63 -18.18
C THR A 327 -5.99 12.32 -18.29
N VAL A 328 -5.67 11.18 -18.90
CA VAL A 328 -4.29 10.76 -19.21
C VAL A 328 -4.26 10.32 -20.67
N GLY A 329 -3.62 11.09 -21.53
CA GLY A 329 -3.70 10.89 -22.96
C GLY A 329 -5.13 11.00 -23.50
N GLU A 330 -5.65 9.92 -24.08
CA GLU A 330 -7.03 9.85 -24.59
C GLU A 330 -8.02 9.22 -23.57
N ASN A 331 -7.52 8.81 -22.40
CA ASN A 331 -8.32 8.10 -21.38
C ASN A 331 -8.84 9.06 -20.32
N GLU A 332 -10.12 8.92 -19.99
CA GLU A 332 -10.78 9.66 -18.93
C GLU A 332 -11.29 8.70 -17.86
N SER A 333 -11.07 9.04 -16.58
CA SER A 333 -11.62 8.30 -15.44
C SER A 333 -12.15 9.23 -14.38
N VAL A 334 -13.13 8.77 -13.60
CA VAL A 334 -13.60 9.48 -12.40
C VAL A 334 -12.42 9.54 -11.41
N GLY A 335 -12.04 10.76 -11.01
CA GLY A 335 -10.99 10.97 -10.04
C GLY A 335 -11.44 10.61 -8.62
N ASN A 336 -10.46 10.41 -7.75
CA ASN A 336 -10.68 10.10 -6.34
C ASN A 336 -10.79 11.34 -5.45
N GLU A 337 -10.64 12.52 -6.03
CA GLU A 337 -10.70 13.77 -5.28
C GLU A 337 -12.13 14.28 -5.20
N TYR A 338 -12.60 14.44 -3.96
CA TYR A 338 -13.87 15.07 -3.65
C TYR A 338 -13.60 16.31 -2.81
N ILE A 339 -13.96 17.48 -3.32
CA ILE A 339 -13.86 18.73 -2.56
C ILE A 339 -15.19 18.94 -1.85
N ARG A 340 -15.11 19.04 -0.53
CA ARG A 340 -16.26 19.05 0.38
C ARG A 340 -16.14 20.16 1.41
N TYR A 341 -17.07 20.24 2.32
CA TYR A 341 -17.04 21.21 3.44
C TYR A 341 -15.76 21.13 4.29
N THR A 342 -15.16 19.95 4.37
CA THR A 342 -13.90 19.71 5.09
C THR A 342 -12.68 20.36 4.44
N ASN A 343 -12.78 20.80 3.18
CA ASN A 343 -11.72 21.54 2.48
C ASN A 343 -11.71 23.05 2.78
N ILE A 344 -12.72 23.58 3.48
CA ILE A 344 -12.73 24.95 3.92
C ILE A 344 -11.91 25.06 5.21
N ASP A 345 -11.00 26.04 5.25
CA ASP A 345 -10.24 26.31 6.45
C ASP A 345 -11.19 26.72 7.59
N LYS A 346 -11.01 26.14 8.76
CA LYS A 346 -11.83 26.42 9.95
C LYS A 346 -11.71 27.86 10.43
N ASP A 347 -10.63 28.53 10.10
CA ASP A 347 -10.36 29.92 10.45
C ASP A 347 -10.88 30.92 9.39
N ASP A 348 -11.32 30.43 8.21
CA ASP A 348 -11.95 31.24 7.16
C ASP A 348 -13.44 31.51 7.48
N THR A 349 -13.64 32.45 8.37
CA THR A 349 -14.99 32.85 8.80
C THR A 349 -15.84 33.47 7.69
N GLU A 350 -15.22 33.99 6.62
CA GLU A 350 -15.92 34.54 5.47
C GLU A 350 -16.54 33.42 4.64
N SER A 351 -15.74 32.45 4.19
CA SER A 351 -16.23 31.25 3.47
C SER A 351 -17.27 30.49 4.28
N LEU A 352 -17.03 30.30 5.59
CA LEU A 352 -17.95 29.60 6.49
C LEU A 352 -19.27 30.36 6.72
N SER A 353 -19.37 31.65 6.37
CA SER A 353 -20.63 32.42 6.41
C SER A 353 -21.54 32.12 5.21
N PHE A 354 -20.99 31.60 4.14
CA PHE A 354 -21.71 31.35 2.88
C PHE A 354 -22.16 29.88 2.70
N VAL A 355 -21.48 28.94 3.36
CA VAL A 355 -21.79 27.52 3.26
C VAL A 355 -21.77 26.84 4.62
N THR A 356 -22.57 25.77 4.76
CA THR A 356 -22.55 24.87 5.92
C THR A 356 -22.28 23.45 5.44
N GLY A 357 -21.97 22.53 6.38
CA GLY A 357 -21.71 21.11 6.07
C GLY A 357 -22.84 20.21 6.52
N THR A 358 -23.11 19.15 5.76
CA THR A 358 -23.95 18.03 6.19
C THR A 358 -23.15 17.04 7.04
N GLU A 359 -23.82 16.02 7.63
CA GLU A 359 -23.16 14.91 8.31
C GLU A 359 -22.22 14.14 7.38
N SER A 360 -22.55 14.10 6.08
CA SER A 360 -21.71 13.47 5.02
C SER A 360 -20.62 14.42 4.49
N ALA A 361 -20.41 15.56 5.15
CA ALA A 361 -19.48 16.62 4.76
C ALA A 361 -19.78 17.27 3.39
N ASN A 362 -20.96 17.13 2.80
CA ASN A 362 -21.35 17.90 1.62
C ASN A 362 -21.51 19.38 1.99
N LEU A 363 -21.36 20.24 1.01
CA LEU A 363 -21.59 21.67 1.14
C LEU A 363 -23.09 21.98 1.02
N VAL A 364 -23.56 22.96 1.78
CA VAL A 364 -24.94 23.49 1.68
C VAL A 364 -24.89 25.00 1.56
N ALA A 365 -25.52 25.58 0.56
CA ALA A 365 -25.62 27.03 0.39
C ALA A 365 -26.40 27.68 1.54
N ALA A 366 -25.79 28.61 2.25
CA ALA A 366 -26.41 29.29 3.40
C ALA A 366 -27.40 30.38 3.00
N LYS A 367 -27.35 30.88 1.77
CA LYS A 367 -28.28 31.84 1.18
C LYS A 367 -28.37 31.70 -0.33
N SER A 368 -29.38 32.27 -0.96
CA SER A 368 -29.45 32.35 -2.43
C SER A 368 -28.52 33.44 -2.95
N GLY A 369 -27.80 33.19 -4.05
CA GLY A 369 -26.89 34.15 -4.64
C GLY A 369 -25.97 33.57 -5.72
N SER A 370 -25.08 34.41 -6.23
CA SER A 370 -24.00 34.04 -7.13
C SER A 370 -22.76 33.66 -6.31
N TYR A 371 -22.43 32.38 -6.29
CA TYR A 371 -21.30 31.81 -5.55
C TYR A 371 -20.07 31.73 -6.45
N THR A 372 -18.93 32.16 -5.93
CA THR A 372 -17.62 31.90 -6.55
C THR A 372 -16.81 31.03 -5.60
N PHE A 373 -16.43 29.86 -6.09
CA PHE A 373 -15.57 28.89 -5.42
C PHE A 373 -14.17 28.98 -6.00
N THR A 374 -13.17 29.01 -5.14
CA THR A 374 -11.75 28.95 -5.56
C THR A 374 -11.08 27.82 -4.82
N TYR A 375 -10.50 26.87 -5.57
CA TYR A 375 -9.83 25.68 -5.04
C TYR A 375 -8.37 25.66 -5.45
N ASP A 376 -7.51 25.46 -4.49
CA ASP A 376 -6.09 25.23 -4.68
C ASP A 376 -5.76 23.75 -4.34
N PRO A 377 -5.42 22.91 -5.32
CA PRO A 377 -5.12 21.51 -5.10
C PRO A 377 -3.79 21.29 -4.35
N GLU A 378 -2.83 22.21 -4.38
CA GLU A 378 -1.57 22.08 -3.63
C GLU A 378 -1.82 22.16 -2.12
N THR A 379 -2.70 23.05 -1.70
CA THR A 379 -3.07 23.21 -0.29
C THR A 379 -4.33 22.45 0.11
N THR A 380 -5.08 21.93 -0.88
CA THR A 380 -6.41 21.31 -0.74
C THR A 380 -7.45 22.25 -0.10
N ILE A 381 -7.26 23.56 -0.18
CA ILE A 381 -8.13 24.54 0.42
C ILE A 381 -9.15 25.06 -0.58
N LEU A 382 -10.41 25.10 -0.15
CA LEU A 382 -11.52 25.71 -0.85
C LEU A 382 -11.92 27.02 -0.16
N THR A 383 -11.96 28.12 -0.91
CA THR A 383 -12.53 29.40 -0.46
C THR A 383 -13.83 29.70 -1.18
N VAL A 384 -14.73 30.44 -0.53
CA VAL A 384 -16.08 30.70 -1.02
C VAL A 384 -16.42 32.20 -0.84
N SER A 385 -16.95 32.79 -1.89
CA SER A 385 -17.58 34.11 -1.81
C SER A 385 -18.98 34.09 -2.43
N CYS A 386 -19.87 34.98 -2.01
CA CYS A 386 -21.25 35.04 -2.53
C CYS A 386 -21.73 36.47 -2.63
N GLN A 387 -22.25 36.84 -3.80
CA GLN A 387 -22.86 38.15 -4.11
C GLN A 387 -24.37 38.09 -4.21
#